data_6bec3279f358629968c8c0415273dcbe
#
_entry.id   6bec3279f358629968c8c0415273dcbe
#
_cell.length_a   1.000
_cell.length_b   1.000
_cell.length_c   1.000
_cell.angle_alpha   90.00
_cell.angle_beta   90.00
_cell.angle_gamma   90.00
#
_symmetry.space_group_name_H-M   'P 1'
#
loop_
_entity.id
_entity.type
_entity.pdbx_description
1 polymer ?
#
loop_
_entity_poly.entity_id
_entity_poly.type
_entity_poly.pdbx_seq_one_letter_code
_entity_poly.pdbx_strand_id
1 'polypeptide(L)'
;MFERFTKDARAVVAGAVGHAERTGAEAVDEEHMLLALLDREGSRGSFALASLGAAGRRDSMERSLAEARRGGGLSRADTEALSGLGIDLSEIVSRVEEVHGVGALGSGNGGGGGRRSRRRPFAPGAKDVLTRSLRAALARRDRHIGDEHLLMALTARPGVPAEVLADHGVTYAAVTRVLYGGGEAKAG
;
A
#
# COMPACT_ATOMS: atom_id res chain seq x y z
N MET A 1 21.16 -1.90 -1.82
CA MET A 1 19.81 -2.35 -2.22
C MET A 1 19.08 -1.30 -3.07
N PHE A 2 19.17 -0.02 -2.74
CA PHE A 2 18.46 1.05 -3.47
C PHE A 2 19.16 1.59 -4.72
N GLU A 3 20.35 1.10 -5.05
CA GLU A 3 21.13 1.52 -6.25
C GLU A 3 20.39 1.20 -7.57
N ARG A 4 19.56 0.15 -7.56
CA ARG A 4 18.74 -0.24 -8.72
C ARG A 4 17.40 0.47 -8.80
N PHE A 5 17.02 1.24 -7.78
CA PHE A 5 15.75 1.98 -7.77
C PHE A 5 15.89 3.26 -8.62
N THR A 6 14.87 3.53 -9.43
CA THR A 6 14.76 4.82 -10.12
C THR A 6 14.61 5.96 -9.11
N LYS A 7 14.75 7.20 -9.57
CA LYS A 7 14.50 8.38 -8.75
C LYS A 7 13.07 8.35 -8.16
N ASP A 8 12.08 7.96 -8.97
CA ASP A 8 10.68 7.91 -8.56
C ASP A 8 10.41 6.82 -7.53
N ALA A 9 10.93 5.62 -7.75
CA ALA A 9 10.81 4.55 -6.76
C ALA A 9 11.47 4.90 -5.42
N ARG A 10 12.63 5.58 -5.44
CA ARG A 10 13.26 6.09 -4.20
C ARG A 10 12.41 7.15 -3.52
N ALA A 11 11.76 8.02 -4.30
CA ALA A 11 10.87 9.03 -3.77
C ALA A 11 9.63 8.41 -3.11
N VAL A 12 9.08 7.32 -3.67
CA VAL A 12 8.00 6.54 -3.02
C VAL A 12 8.46 5.98 -1.68
N VAL A 13 9.62 5.35 -1.62
CA VAL A 13 10.16 4.79 -0.37
C VAL A 13 10.38 5.89 0.68
N ALA A 14 10.95 7.03 0.29
CA ALA A 14 11.13 8.18 1.18
C ALA A 14 9.79 8.79 1.62
N GLY A 15 8.83 8.90 0.69
CA GLY A 15 7.47 9.36 1.00
C GLY A 15 6.74 8.45 1.98
N ALA A 16 6.91 7.13 1.86
CA ALA A 16 6.35 6.16 2.79
C ALA A 16 6.88 6.34 4.22
N VAL A 17 8.17 6.63 4.36
CA VAL A 17 8.76 6.99 5.67
C VAL A 17 8.10 8.27 6.22
N GLY A 18 7.94 9.30 5.37
CA GLY A 18 7.25 10.54 5.75
C GLY A 18 5.80 10.32 6.17
N HIS A 19 5.06 9.44 5.50
CA HIS A 19 3.70 9.05 5.91
C HIS A 19 3.69 8.36 7.27
N ALA A 20 4.58 7.40 7.50
CA ALA A 20 4.71 6.73 8.79
C ALA A 20 5.08 7.70 9.93
N GLU A 21 5.89 8.72 9.64
CA GLU A 21 6.23 9.77 10.61
C GLU A 21 5.03 10.65 10.96
N ARG A 22 4.25 11.06 9.96
CA ARG A 22 3.05 11.88 10.17
C ARG A 22 1.96 11.17 10.97
N THR A 23 1.80 9.87 10.75
CA THR A 23 0.82 9.05 11.46
C THR A 23 1.32 8.55 12.82
N GLY A 24 2.59 8.79 13.16
CA GLY A 24 3.18 8.29 14.40
C GLY A 24 3.41 6.77 14.39
N ALA A 25 3.32 6.10 13.24
CA ALA A 25 3.50 4.65 13.13
C ALA A 25 4.92 4.22 13.54
N GLU A 26 5.07 3.09 14.22
CA GLU A 26 6.37 2.58 14.65
C GLU A 26 7.21 2.02 13.50
N ALA A 27 6.56 1.56 12.43
CA ALA A 27 7.18 0.99 11.24
C ALA A 27 6.52 1.52 9.96
N VAL A 28 7.26 1.46 8.86
CA VAL A 28 6.74 1.73 7.52
C VAL A 28 6.06 0.46 7.00
N ASP A 29 4.78 0.51 6.74
CA ASP A 29 3.98 -0.58 6.18
C ASP A 29 3.64 -0.36 4.69
N GLU A 30 2.93 -1.31 4.10
CA GLU A 30 2.50 -1.24 2.71
C GLU A 30 1.45 -0.15 2.43
N GLU A 31 0.66 0.25 3.43
CA GLU A 31 -0.30 1.35 3.28
C GLU A 31 0.43 2.68 3.11
N HIS A 32 1.50 2.91 3.88
CA HIS A 32 2.36 4.07 3.71
C HIS A 32 3.02 4.11 2.32
N MET A 33 3.36 2.94 1.76
CA MET A 33 3.89 2.85 0.40
C MET A 33 2.83 3.17 -0.64
N LEU A 34 1.58 2.73 -0.45
CA LEU A 34 0.47 3.10 -1.33
C LEU A 34 0.20 4.61 -1.30
N LEU A 35 0.13 5.21 -0.12
CA LEU A 35 -0.05 6.65 0.03
C LEU A 35 1.05 7.44 -0.68
N ALA A 36 2.30 7.02 -0.52
CA ALA A 36 3.44 7.64 -1.19
C ALA A 36 3.40 7.49 -2.72
N LEU A 37 2.83 6.38 -3.24
CA LEU A 37 2.59 6.20 -4.67
C LEU A 37 1.50 7.16 -5.18
N LEU A 38 0.42 7.33 -4.42
CA LEU A 38 -0.67 8.25 -4.75
C LEU A 38 -0.21 9.73 -4.73
N ASP A 39 0.85 10.05 -3.98
CA ASP A 39 1.47 11.38 -3.96
C ASP A 39 2.35 11.65 -5.19
N ARG A 40 2.65 10.64 -6.02
CA ARG A 40 3.55 10.81 -7.17
C ARG A 40 2.82 11.39 -8.37
N GLU A 41 3.50 12.30 -9.06
CA GLU A 41 3.08 12.85 -10.33
C GLU A 41 4.20 12.70 -11.37
N GLY A 42 3.83 12.57 -12.64
CA GLY A 42 4.77 12.53 -13.75
C GLY A 42 5.68 11.29 -13.80
N SER A 43 5.32 10.22 -13.09
CA SER A 43 6.04 8.95 -13.08
C SER A 43 5.27 7.86 -13.83
N ARG A 44 5.88 6.70 -14.09
CA ARG A 44 5.20 5.57 -14.75
C ARG A 44 4.08 4.99 -13.89
N GLY A 45 4.29 4.91 -12.57
CA GLY A 45 3.24 4.50 -11.63
C GLY A 45 2.06 5.47 -11.61
N SER A 46 2.33 6.77 -11.54
CA SER A 46 1.27 7.79 -11.58
C SER A 46 0.52 7.82 -12.92
N PHE A 47 1.22 7.57 -14.04
CA PHE A 47 0.57 7.40 -15.34
C PHE A 47 -0.40 6.23 -15.36
N ALA A 48 -0.01 5.08 -14.81
CA ALA A 48 -0.88 3.91 -14.71
C ALA A 48 -2.11 4.19 -13.84
N LEU A 49 -1.92 4.81 -12.67
CA LEU A 49 -3.01 5.21 -11.78
C LEU A 49 -3.97 6.19 -12.44
N ALA A 50 -3.45 7.20 -13.15
CA ALA A 50 -4.26 8.18 -13.87
C ALA A 50 -5.05 7.52 -15.01
N SER A 51 -4.42 6.64 -15.79
CA SER A 51 -5.05 5.92 -16.90
C SER A 51 -6.20 5.00 -16.43
N LEU A 52 -6.15 4.52 -15.21
CA LEU A 52 -7.19 3.71 -14.56
C LEU A 52 -8.21 4.55 -13.77
N GLY A 53 -8.11 5.89 -13.83
CA GLY A 53 -9.02 6.81 -13.16
C GLY A 53 -8.81 6.91 -11.65
N ALA A 54 -7.70 6.41 -11.13
CA ALA A 54 -7.41 6.39 -9.71
C ALA A 54 -6.95 7.76 -9.18
N ALA A 55 -6.36 8.61 -10.03
CA ALA A 55 -5.85 9.93 -9.63
C ALA A 55 -6.93 10.83 -9.00
N GLY A 56 -8.17 10.79 -9.53
CA GLY A 56 -9.31 11.54 -8.98
C GLY A 56 -9.99 10.88 -7.79
N ARG A 57 -9.52 9.72 -7.34
CA ARG A 57 -10.15 8.93 -6.26
C ARG A 57 -9.24 8.77 -5.02
N ARG A 58 -8.19 9.57 -4.96
CA ARG A 58 -7.22 9.54 -3.87
C ARG A 58 -7.88 9.62 -2.49
N ASP A 59 -8.73 10.62 -2.27
CA ASP A 59 -9.42 10.84 -0.98
C ASP A 59 -10.31 9.64 -0.59
N SER A 60 -10.89 8.96 -1.58
CA SER A 60 -11.67 7.73 -1.36
C SER A 60 -10.79 6.59 -0.90
N MET A 61 -9.63 6.40 -1.54
CA MET A 61 -8.65 5.39 -1.16
C MET A 61 -8.08 5.65 0.24
N GLU A 62 -7.75 6.90 0.55
CA GLU A 62 -7.25 7.30 1.88
C GLU A 62 -8.29 7.00 2.98
N ARG A 63 -9.56 7.29 2.73
CA ARG A 63 -10.64 6.94 3.67
C ARG A 63 -10.77 5.43 3.87
N SER A 64 -10.75 4.65 2.79
CA SER A 64 -10.83 3.18 2.88
C SER A 64 -9.64 2.60 3.65
N LEU A 65 -8.42 3.12 3.46
CA LEU A 65 -7.25 2.73 4.24
C LEU A 65 -7.40 3.09 5.72
N ALA A 66 -7.92 4.29 6.02
CA ALA A 66 -8.15 4.72 7.39
C ALA A 66 -9.22 3.87 8.10
N GLU A 67 -10.29 3.50 7.39
CA GLU A 67 -11.33 2.60 7.89
C GLU A 67 -10.77 1.21 8.20
N ALA A 68 -9.99 0.63 7.27
CA ALA A 68 -9.35 -0.67 7.49
C ALA A 68 -8.40 -0.62 8.69
N ARG A 69 -7.64 0.45 8.85
CA ARG A 69 -6.75 0.64 10.01
C ARG A 69 -7.53 0.72 11.32
N ARG A 70 -8.66 1.42 11.37
CA ARG A 70 -9.56 1.44 12.54
C ARG A 70 -10.07 0.04 12.90
N GLY A 71 -10.33 -0.79 11.90
CA GLY A 71 -10.69 -2.20 12.05
C GLY A 71 -9.51 -3.13 12.38
N GLY A 72 -8.36 -2.60 12.81
CA GLY A 72 -7.19 -3.41 13.19
C GLY A 72 -6.31 -3.82 12.01
N GLY A 73 -6.46 -3.19 10.83
CA GLY A 73 -5.67 -3.48 9.64
C GLY A 73 -6.05 -4.80 8.95
N LEU A 74 -7.21 -5.35 9.28
CA LEU A 74 -7.73 -6.55 8.64
C LEU A 74 -8.28 -6.23 7.25
N SER A 75 -8.00 -7.11 6.30
CA SER A 75 -8.60 -7.06 4.99
C SER A 75 -10.09 -7.45 5.04
N ARG A 76 -10.83 -7.13 4.00
CA ARG A 76 -12.23 -7.57 3.88
C ARG A 76 -12.33 -9.10 3.91
N ALA A 77 -11.41 -9.79 3.23
CA ALA A 77 -11.35 -11.25 3.23
C ALA A 77 -11.12 -11.80 4.66
N ASP A 78 -10.22 -11.17 5.44
CA ASP A 78 -9.99 -11.57 6.84
C ASP A 78 -11.22 -11.30 7.69
N THR A 79 -11.89 -10.16 7.49
CA THR A 79 -13.13 -9.80 8.20
C THR A 79 -14.26 -10.78 7.89
N GLU A 80 -14.43 -11.16 6.62
CA GLU A 80 -15.43 -12.15 6.19
C GLU A 80 -15.11 -13.54 6.78
N ALA A 81 -13.84 -13.94 6.81
CA ALA A 81 -13.42 -15.21 7.41
C ALA A 81 -13.74 -15.24 8.92
N LEU A 82 -13.47 -14.15 9.65
CA LEU A 82 -13.79 -14.02 11.07
C LEU A 82 -15.31 -14.07 11.31
N SER A 83 -16.07 -13.37 10.48
CA SER A 83 -17.55 -13.40 10.54
C SER A 83 -18.10 -14.81 10.31
N GLY A 84 -17.50 -15.59 9.37
CA GLY A 84 -17.84 -16.99 9.15
C GLY A 84 -17.57 -17.89 10.36
N LEU A 85 -16.69 -17.50 11.26
CA LEU A 85 -16.42 -18.15 12.53
C LEU A 85 -17.29 -17.62 13.69
N GLY A 86 -18.24 -16.73 13.40
CA GLY A 86 -19.10 -16.12 14.42
C GLY A 86 -18.45 -14.95 15.18
N ILE A 87 -17.34 -14.43 14.70
CA ILE A 87 -16.62 -13.30 15.30
C ILE A 87 -17.06 -12.01 14.60
N ASP A 88 -17.79 -11.14 15.30
CA ASP A 88 -18.16 -9.82 14.80
C ASP A 88 -17.06 -8.79 15.13
N LEU A 89 -16.31 -8.42 14.11
CA LEU A 89 -15.22 -7.44 14.24
C LEU A 89 -15.76 -6.07 14.67
N SER A 90 -16.94 -5.67 14.20
CA SER A 90 -17.52 -4.36 14.52
C SER A 90 -17.84 -4.24 16.02
N GLU A 91 -18.30 -5.32 16.63
CA GLU A 91 -18.55 -5.39 18.08
C GLU A 91 -17.24 -5.30 18.88
N ILE A 92 -16.18 -5.98 18.40
CA ILE A 92 -14.86 -5.93 19.03
C ILE A 92 -14.29 -4.52 18.95
N VAL A 93 -14.32 -3.91 17.76
CA VAL A 93 -13.86 -2.52 17.55
C VAL A 93 -14.57 -1.58 18.48
N SER A 94 -15.92 -1.64 18.54
CA SER A 94 -16.73 -0.77 19.40
C SER A 94 -16.37 -0.92 20.87
N ARG A 95 -16.21 -2.14 21.37
CA ARG A 95 -15.84 -2.40 22.77
C ARG A 95 -14.44 -1.90 23.11
N VAL A 96 -13.49 -2.06 22.19
CA VAL A 96 -12.12 -1.56 22.40
C VAL A 96 -12.10 -0.03 22.36
N GLU A 97 -12.84 0.59 21.44
CA GLU A 97 -12.95 2.05 21.37
C GLU A 97 -13.66 2.66 22.58
N GLU A 98 -14.64 1.97 23.18
CA GLU A 98 -15.26 2.42 24.44
C GLU A 98 -14.28 2.48 25.62
N VAL A 99 -13.36 1.52 25.69
CA VAL A 99 -12.40 1.42 26.81
C VAL A 99 -11.13 2.25 26.56
N HIS A 100 -10.64 2.29 25.31
CA HIS A 100 -9.33 2.83 24.96
C HIS A 100 -9.38 4.05 24.03
N GLY A 101 -10.57 4.49 23.64
CA GLY A 101 -10.78 5.62 22.73
C GLY A 101 -10.83 5.21 21.25
N VAL A 102 -11.40 6.11 20.45
CA VAL A 102 -11.61 5.90 19.00
C VAL A 102 -10.28 5.63 18.30
N GLY A 103 -10.21 4.55 17.50
CA GLY A 103 -9.03 4.17 16.73
C GLY A 103 -7.97 3.40 17.52
N ALA A 104 -8.28 2.95 18.74
CA ALA A 104 -7.33 2.24 19.60
C ALA A 104 -6.74 0.96 18.97
N LEU A 105 -7.52 0.23 18.16
CA LEU A 105 -7.03 -0.94 17.43
C LEU A 105 -6.10 -0.57 16.27
N GLY A 106 -6.29 0.57 15.66
CA GLY A 106 -5.44 1.07 14.57
C GLY A 106 -4.15 1.72 15.06
N SER A 107 -4.10 2.11 16.35
CA SER A 107 -2.91 2.60 17.00
C SER A 107 -2.15 1.39 17.53
N GLY A 108 -1.24 0.85 16.75
CA GLY A 108 -0.31 -0.17 17.26
C GLY A 108 0.26 0.30 18.58
N ASN A 109 0.26 -0.58 19.58
CA ASN A 109 0.59 -0.34 20.98
C ASN A 109 1.98 0.33 21.13
N GLY A 110 2.05 1.63 20.96
CA GLY A 110 3.21 2.49 21.12
C GLY A 110 3.18 3.17 22.46
N GLY A 111 3.52 2.43 23.51
CA GLY A 111 3.88 3.00 24.81
C GLY A 111 4.99 4.01 24.65
N GLY A 112 4.77 5.21 25.22
CA GLY A 112 5.55 6.40 25.11
C GLY A 112 7.06 6.26 25.25
N GLY A 113 7.76 7.15 24.60
CA GLY A 113 9.19 7.35 24.89
C GLY A 113 9.95 8.00 23.74
N GLY A 114 10.18 9.30 23.87
CA GLY A 114 11.42 9.92 23.40
C GLY A 114 11.50 10.19 21.89
N ARG A 115 11.41 11.45 21.52
CA ARG A 115 11.92 12.05 20.29
C ARG A 115 13.37 11.67 20.04
N ARG A 116 13.63 10.50 19.50
CA ARG A 116 14.84 10.19 18.78
C ARG A 116 14.45 9.90 17.36
N SER A 117 15.03 10.62 16.42
CA SER A 117 15.01 10.35 14.97
C SER A 117 15.58 8.94 14.73
N ARG A 118 14.84 7.91 15.10
CA ARG A 118 15.14 6.54 14.78
C ARG A 118 14.55 6.28 13.40
N ARG A 119 15.41 5.93 12.46
CA ARG A 119 14.96 5.35 11.18
C ARG A 119 13.91 4.31 11.47
N ARG A 120 12.67 4.56 11.04
CA ARG A 120 11.56 3.62 11.23
C ARG A 120 11.86 2.36 10.44
N PRO A 121 11.77 1.18 11.04
CA PRO A 121 11.97 -0.07 10.31
C PRO A 121 10.83 -0.28 9.30
N PHE A 122 11.10 -1.03 8.25
CA PHE A 122 10.04 -1.50 7.35
C PHE A 122 9.36 -2.72 7.96
N ALA A 123 8.03 -2.70 8.03
CA ALA A 123 7.21 -3.83 8.42
C ALA A 123 7.38 -5.00 7.43
N PRO A 124 7.05 -6.23 7.82
CA PRO A 124 7.15 -7.40 6.94
C PRO A 124 6.42 -7.22 5.61
N GLY A 125 5.21 -6.62 5.61
CA GLY A 125 4.44 -6.35 4.40
C GLY A 125 5.13 -5.40 3.44
N ALA A 126 5.69 -4.31 3.95
CA ALA A 126 6.45 -3.37 3.11
C ALA A 126 7.74 -4.00 2.56
N LYS A 127 8.44 -4.84 3.33
CA LYS A 127 9.59 -5.62 2.83
C LYS A 127 9.20 -6.58 1.71
N ASP A 128 8.05 -7.23 1.84
CA ASP A 128 7.52 -8.13 0.80
C ASP A 128 7.20 -7.35 -0.48
N VAL A 129 6.59 -6.16 -0.38
CA VAL A 129 6.36 -5.27 -1.53
C VAL A 129 7.68 -4.93 -2.23
N LEU A 130 8.72 -4.56 -1.49
CA LEU A 130 10.05 -4.27 -2.07
C LEU A 130 10.65 -5.51 -2.76
N THR A 131 10.52 -6.68 -2.17
CA THR A 131 11.00 -7.94 -2.75
C THR A 131 10.23 -8.30 -4.02
N ARG A 132 8.91 -8.14 -4.02
CA ARG A 132 8.06 -8.39 -5.19
C ARG A 132 8.33 -7.39 -6.32
N SER A 133 8.59 -6.12 -6.00
CA SER A 133 8.95 -5.11 -7.01
C SER A 133 10.26 -5.47 -7.74
N LEU A 134 11.25 -5.98 -7.02
CA LEU A 134 12.47 -6.51 -7.62
C LEU A 134 12.18 -7.70 -8.55
N ARG A 135 11.34 -8.65 -8.10
CA ARG A 135 10.95 -9.81 -8.91
C ARG A 135 10.19 -9.39 -10.17
N ALA A 136 9.28 -8.39 -10.05
CA ALA A 136 8.54 -7.85 -11.20
C ALA A 136 9.49 -7.21 -12.23
N ALA A 137 10.46 -6.41 -11.79
CA ALA A 137 11.46 -5.82 -12.67
C ALA A 137 12.33 -6.90 -13.37
N LEU A 138 12.78 -7.91 -12.61
CA LEU A 138 13.57 -9.01 -13.17
C LEU A 138 12.81 -9.84 -14.20
N ALA A 139 11.53 -10.16 -13.92
CA ALA A 139 10.67 -10.91 -14.85
C ALA A 139 10.49 -10.17 -16.19
N ARG A 140 10.53 -8.84 -16.16
CA ARG A 140 10.43 -7.98 -17.34
C ARG A 140 11.77 -7.61 -17.96
N ARG A 141 12.87 -8.08 -17.38
CA ARG A 141 14.24 -7.75 -17.78
C ARG A 141 14.54 -6.25 -17.70
N ASP A 142 13.84 -5.55 -16.82
CA ASP A 142 14.10 -4.14 -16.57
C ASP A 142 15.38 -3.97 -15.76
N ARG A 143 16.22 -3.00 -16.16
CA ARG A 143 17.50 -2.74 -15.49
C ARG A 143 17.35 -2.06 -14.14
N HIS A 144 16.22 -1.37 -13.94
CA HIS A 144 15.92 -0.58 -12.75
C HIS A 144 14.55 -0.93 -12.21
N ILE A 145 14.39 -0.72 -10.92
CA ILE A 145 13.13 -0.89 -10.22
C ILE A 145 12.44 0.48 -10.18
N GLY A 146 11.38 0.65 -10.96
CA GLY A 146 10.57 1.87 -10.98
C GLY A 146 9.41 1.81 -9.98
N ASP A 147 8.72 2.94 -9.83
CA ASP A 147 7.52 3.05 -9.01
C ASP A 147 6.34 2.24 -9.58
N GLU A 148 6.31 1.98 -10.88
CA GLU A 148 5.40 1.05 -11.52
C GLU A 148 5.56 -0.38 -10.99
N HIS A 149 6.78 -0.82 -10.69
CA HIS A 149 7.02 -2.14 -10.11
C HIS A 149 6.54 -2.22 -8.65
N LEU A 150 6.64 -1.11 -7.90
CA LEU A 150 6.05 -1.00 -6.57
C LEU A 150 4.52 -1.09 -6.63
N LEU A 151 3.88 -0.39 -7.59
CA LEU A 151 2.44 -0.48 -7.82
C LEU A 151 2.02 -1.91 -8.18
N MET A 152 2.74 -2.56 -9.10
CA MET A 152 2.50 -3.97 -9.46
C MET A 152 2.63 -4.89 -8.25
N ALA A 153 3.63 -4.67 -7.39
CA ALA A 153 3.84 -5.47 -6.20
C ALA A 153 2.70 -5.31 -5.18
N LEU A 154 2.20 -4.08 -5.00
CA LEU A 154 1.06 -3.79 -4.12
C LEU A 154 -0.23 -4.46 -4.63
N THR A 155 -0.50 -4.42 -5.93
CA THR A 155 -1.70 -5.06 -6.52
C THR A 155 -1.63 -6.58 -6.53
N ALA A 156 -0.42 -7.17 -6.53
CA ALA A 156 -0.21 -8.62 -6.54
C ALA A 156 -0.18 -9.24 -5.14
N ARG A 157 -0.04 -8.44 -4.09
CA ARG A 157 0.04 -8.90 -2.71
C ARG A 157 -1.34 -8.84 -2.06
N PRO A 158 -1.91 -9.96 -1.56
CA PRO A 158 -3.17 -9.92 -0.82
C PRO A 158 -3.06 -9.01 0.41
N GLY A 159 -4.12 -8.26 0.71
CA GLY A 159 -4.20 -7.38 1.86
C GLY A 159 -4.93 -6.07 1.55
N VAL A 160 -5.08 -5.22 2.56
CA VAL A 160 -5.85 -3.97 2.49
C VAL A 160 -5.46 -3.09 1.30
N PRO A 161 -4.18 -2.82 1.00
CA PRO A 161 -3.83 -1.97 -0.14
C PRO A 161 -4.29 -2.54 -1.48
N ALA A 162 -4.18 -3.86 -1.69
CA ALA A 162 -4.63 -4.50 -2.92
C ALA A 162 -6.15 -4.45 -3.07
N GLU A 163 -6.89 -4.65 -1.99
CA GLU A 163 -8.36 -4.55 -1.99
C GLU A 163 -8.82 -3.13 -2.28
N VAL A 164 -8.24 -2.13 -1.62
CA VAL A 164 -8.54 -0.71 -1.88
C VAL A 164 -8.23 -0.33 -3.32
N LEU A 165 -7.09 -0.76 -3.87
CA LEU A 165 -6.74 -0.54 -5.26
C LEU A 165 -7.75 -1.22 -6.21
N ALA A 166 -8.11 -2.48 -5.94
CA ALA A 166 -9.04 -3.24 -6.76
C ALA A 166 -10.46 -2.64 -6.76
N ASP A 167 -10.95 -2.16 -5.63
CA ASP A 167 -12.24 -1.46 -5.51
C ASP A 167 -12.30 -0.19 -6.37
N HIS A 168 -11.15 0.38 -6.68
CA HIS A 168 -11.00 1.53 -7.56
C HIS A 168 -10.57 1.17 -8.99
N GLY A 169 -10.63 -0.12 -9.35
CA GLY A 169 -10.30 -0.61 -10.69
C GLY A 169 -8.81 -0.79 -10.98
N VAL A 170 -7.96 -0.61 -9.96
CA VAL A 170 -6.50 -0.77 -10.07
C VAL A 170 -6.12 -2.19 -9.67
N THR A 171 -6.23 -3.12 -10.60
CA THR A 171 -5.80 -4.51 -10.42
C THR A 171 -4.44 -4.76 -11.07
N TYR A 172 -3.76 -5.83 -10.68
CA TYR A 172 -2.50 -6.24 -11.31
C TYR A 172 -2.62 -6.37 -12.84
N ALA A 173 -3.70 -7.00 -13.32
CA ALA A 173 -3.95 -7.17 -14.74
C ALA A 173 -4.20 -5.83 -15.46
N ALA A 174 -4.95 -4.91 -14.83
CA ALA A 174 -5.22 -3.60 -15.39
C ALA A 174 -3.93 -2.75 -15.47
N VAL A 175 -3.14 -2.72 -14.39
CA VAL A 175 -1.84 -2.02 -14.35
C VAL A 175 -0.89 -2.58 -15.41
N THR A 176 -0.79 -3.90 -15.51
CA THR A 176 0.06 -4.56 -16.51
C THR A 176 -0.37 -4.20 -17.93
N ARG A 177 -1.67 -4.17 -18.21
CA ARG A 177 -2.22 -3.81 -19.53
C ARG A 177 -1.89 -2.37 -19.88
N VAL A 178 -2.05 -1.43 -18.96
CA VAL A 178 -1.75 -0.02 -19.20
C VAL A 178 -0.28 0.21 -19.45
N LEU A 179 0.59 -0.42 -18.67
CA LEU A 179 2.03 -0.19 -18.74
C LEU A 179 2.71 -0.91 -19.90
N TYR A 180 2.17 -2.07 -20.31
CA TYR A 180 2.87 -2.99 -21.21
C TYR A 180 1.99 -3.57 -22.32
N GLY A 181 0.67 -3.38 -22.26
CA GLY A 181 -0.31 -3.95 -23.23
C GLY A 181 -0.22 -3.36 -24.65
N GLY A 182 0.56 -2.29 -24.85
CA GLY A 182 0.77 -1.69 -26.18
C GLY A 182 1.83 -2.41 -27.04
N GLY A 183 2.49 -3.45 -26.52
CA GLY A 183 3.58 -4.17 -27.21
C GLY A 183 3.20 -5.44 -27.94
N GLU A 184 1.99 -5.99 -27.74
CA GLU A 184 1.58 -7.25 -28.39
C GLU A 184 0.79 -7.07 -29.70
N ALA A 185 0.55 -5.85 -30.15
CA ALA A 185 -0.20 -5.58 -31.38
C ALA A 185 0.67 -5.48 -32.66
N LYS A 186 1.91 -5.95 -32.66
CA LYS A 186 2.77 -6.02 -33.86
C LYS A 186 3.54 -7.33 -33.92
N ALA A 187 2.84 -8.43 -34.08
CA ALA A 187 3.34 -9.67 -34.65
C ALA A 187 2.19 -10.37 -35.37
N GLY A 188 1.94 -9.96 -36.61
CA GLY A 188 1.03 -10.54 -37.56
C GLY A 188 1.46 -10.10 -38.93
#